data_3f75b0b51dc212905f1c2b642335647a
#
_entry.id   3f75b0b51dc212905f1c2b642335647a
#
_cell.length_a   1.000
_cell.length_b   1.000
_cell.length_c   1.000
_cell.angle_alpha   90.00
_cell.angle_beta   90.00
_cell.angle_gamma   90.00
#
_symmetry.space_group_name_H-M   'P 1'
#
loop_
_entity.id
_entity.type
_entity.pdbx_description
1 polymer ?
#
loop_
_entity_poly.entity_id
_entity_poly.type
_entity_poly.pdbx_seq_one_letter_code
_entity_poly.pdbx_strand_id
1 'polypeptide(L)'
;AAPDADDAARAVFAKKKNLRLLLTGDLPDPARSGLTTKIIAGGALVQDRDNGTVTRDMLRTVTKRAPTEQELADCLFAWTVAKHTKSNAIVYARDGVTAGIGAGQMNRRDSSRIAAMKAKEAAETYGWAQPRTVGSAVASDAFFPFSDGLLAAAEAGATAVIQPGGSIRD
;
A
#
# COMPACT_ATOMS: atom_id res chain seq x y z
N ALA A 1 14.35 0.00 -11.41
CA ALA A 1 14.67 1.34 -11.93
C ALA A 1 14.97 2.27 -10.76
N ALA A 2 15.87 3.23 -10.95
CA ALA A 2 16.23 4.25 -9.96
C ALA A 2 16.67 5.52 -10.70
N PRO A 3 16.60 6.71 -10.07
CA PRO A 3 17.13 7.93 -10.68
C PRO A 3 18.63 7.82 -10.96
N ASP A 4 19.38 7.31 -9.99
CA ASP A 4 20.80 7.05 -10.07
C ASP A 4 21.20 5.87 -9.18
N ALA A 5 22.44 5.43 -9.26
CA ALA A 5 23.05 4.42 -8.42
C ALA A 5 24.54 4.73 -8.24
N ASP A 6 25.00 4.68 -7.00
CA ASP A 6 26.42 4.76 -6.69
C ASP A 6 27.19 3.51 -7.10
N ASP A 7 28.51 3.54 -7.04
CA ASP A 7 29.36 2.44 -7.45
C ASP A 7 29.16 1.19 -6.57
N ALA A 8 28.82 1.36 -5.29
CA ALA A 8 28.55 0.25 -4.38
C ALA A 8 27.27 -0.48 -4.79
N ALA A 9 26.20 0.25 -5.07
CA ALA A 9 24.96 -0.30 -5.58
C ALA A 9 25.17 -1.00 -6.94
N ARG A 10 25.87 -0.36 -7.88
CA ARG A 10 26.21 -0.95 -9.19
C ARG A 10 26.98 -2.27 -9.03
N ALA A 11 27.94 -2.33 -8.11
CA ALA A 11 28.72 -3.54 -7.82
C ALA A 11 27.83 -4.68 -7.26
N VAL A 12 26.82 -4.35 -6.43
CA VAL A 12 25.84 -5.34 -5.94
C VAL A 12 25.01 -5.91 -7.08
N PHE A 13 24.47 -5.04 -7.95
CA PHE A 13 23.67 -5.46 -9.11
C PHE A 13 24.50 -6.27 -10.12
N ALA A 14 25.77 -5.92 -10.35
CA ALA A 14 26.67 -6.60 -11.29
C ALA A 14 26.91 -8.08 -10.93
N LYS A 15 26.78 -8.47 -9.66
CA LYS A 15 26.89 -9.87 -9.21
C LYS A 15 25.75 -10.76 -9.75
N LYS A 16 24.67 -10.17 -10.25
CA LYS A 16 23.50 -10.89 -10.77
C LYS A 16 23.40 -10.71 -12.29
N LYS A 17 23.96 -11.64 -13.07
CA LYS A 17 24.07 -11.56 -14.53
C LYS A 17 22.77 -11.25 -15.27
N ASN A 18 21.62 -11.67 -14.73
CA ASN A 18 20.30 -11.50 -15.36
C ASN A 18 19.53 -10.27 -14.83
N LEU A 19 20.10 -9.53 -13.88
CA LEU A 19 19.46 -8.32 -13.35
C LEU A 19 19.78 -7.13 -14.25
N ARG A 20 18.79 -6.28 -14.48
CA ARG A 20 18.96 -5.05 -15.25
C ARG A 20 18.72 -3.87 -14.31
N LEU A 21 19.69 -2.98 -14.21
CA LEU A 21 19.55 -1.70 -13.52
C LEU A 21 19.25 -0.63 -14.59
N LEU A 22 18.04 -0.08 -14.53
CA LEU A 22 17.64 1.04 -15.38
C LEU A 22 17.81 2.33 -14.58
N LEU A 23 18.66 3.22 -15.07
CA LEU A 23 18.84 4.56 -14.52
C LEU A 23 18.00 5.54 -15.33
N THR A 24 17.15 6.30 -14.64
CA THR A 24 16.17 7.21 -15.26
C THR A 24 16.61 8.67 -15.24
N GLY A 25 17.69 8.99 -14.51
CA GLY A 25 18.18 10.35 -14.30
C GLY A 25 17.39 11.10 -13.26
N ASP A 26 16.07 10.99 -13.27
CA ASP A 26 15.17 11.68 -12.35
C ASP A 26 13.92 10.83 -12.06
N LEU A 27 13.16 11.22 -11.03
CA LEU A 27 11.83 10.70 -10.75
C LEU A 27 10.76 11.67 -11.26
N PRO A 28 9.70 11.17 -11.90
CA PRO A 28 8.60 12.03 -12.31
C PRO A 28 7.92 12.65 -11.08
N ASP A 29 7.55 13.93 -11.21
CA ASP A 29 6.74 14.61 -10.19
C ASP A 29 5.37 13.90 -10.05
N PRO A 30 5.05 13.34 -8.87
CA PRO A 30 3.78 12.66 -8.64
C PRO A 30 2.58 13.61 -8.67
N ALA A 31 2.78 14.90 -8.40
CA ALA A 31 1.74 15.92 -8.41
C ALA A 31 1.47 16.51 -9.82
N ARG A 32 2.27 16.13 -10.82
CA ARG A 32 2.11 16.64 -12.19
C ARG A 32 0.73 16.30 -12.74
N SER A 33 0.00 17.31 -13.17
CA SER A 33 -1.25 17.18 -13.91
C SER A 33 -1.05 16.54 -15.30
N GLY A 34 -2.09 16.03 -15.89
CA GLY A 34 -2.09 15.46 -17.23
C GLY A 34 -3.17 14.43 -17.43
N LEU A 35 -3.22 13.86 -18.62
CA LEU A 35 -4.18 12.82 -18.98
C LEU A 35 -3.54 11.44 -18.97
N THR A 36 -4.33 10.45 -18.61
CA THR A 36 -4.03 9.01 -18.77
C THR A 36 -5.00 8.44 -19.79
N THR A 37 -4.47 7.74 -20.77
CA THR A 37 -5.27 7.10 -21.83
C THR A 37 -5.12 5.59 -21.74
N LYS A 38 -6.24 4.88 -21.75
CA LYS A 38 -6.30 3.42 -21.82
C LYS A 38 -7.05 3.01 -23.10
N ILE A 39 -6.36 2.33 -24.00
CA ILE A 39 -6.95 1.80 -25.21
C ILE A 39 -7.82 0.59 -24.86
N ILE A 40 -9.03 0.58 -25.40
CA ILE A 40 -10.00 -0.52 -25.31
C ILE A 40 -10.46 -0.92 -26.69
N ALA A 41 -11.18 -2.05 -26.81
CA ALA A 41 -11.77 -2.45 -28.08
C ALA A 41 -12.77 -1.37 -28.56
N GLY A 42 -12.50 -0.81 -29.75
CA GLY A 42 -13.35 0.19 -30.39
C GLY A 42 -13.17 1.63 -29.88
N GLY A 43 -12.18 1.92 -29.01
CA GLY A 43 -11.98 3.30 -28.53
C GLY A 43 -10.89 3.46 -27.48
N ALA A 44 -10.99 4.54 -26.73
CA ALA A 44 -10.07 4.84 -25.62
C ALA A 44 -10.84 5.42 -24.43
N LEU A 45 -10.41 5.08 -23.23
CA LEU A 45 -10.80 5.77 -21.99
C LEU A 45 -9.74 6.83 -21.71
N VAL A 46 -10.18 8.06 -21.49
CA VAL A 46 -9.32 9.19 -21.14
C VAL A 46 -9.77 9.75 -19.81
N GLN A 47 -8.83 9.94 -18.88
CA GLN A 47 -9.08 10.50 -17.57
C GLN A 47 -7.93 11.36 -17.11
N ASP A 48 -8.16 12.21 -16.12
CA ASP A 48 -7.09 12.90 -15.43
C ASP A 48 -6.18 11.92 -14.71
N ARG A 49 -4.90 12.28 -14.61
CA ARG A 49 -3.97 11.52 -13.76
C ARG A 49 -4.41 11.63 -12.31
N ASP A 50 -4.32 10.52 -11.59
CA ASP A 50 -4.44 10.53 -10.14
C ASP A 50 -3.16 11.14 -9.53
N ASN A 51 -3.16 12.45 -9.37
CA ASN A 51 -2.07 13.23 -8.78
C ASN A 51 -2.38 13.69 -7.34
N GLY A 52 -3.51 13.24 -6.77
CA GLY A 52 -3.87 13.54 -5.40
C GLY A 52 -2.90 12.90 -4.40
N THR A 53 -2.53 13.65 -3.37
CA THR A 53 -1.71 13.18 -2.25
C THR A 53 -2.46 13.46 -0.96
N VAL A 54 -2.60 12.44 -0.11
CA VAL A 54 -3.18 12.60 1.22
C VAL A 54 -2.06 13.00 2.18
N THR A 55 -2.31 14.09 2.91
CA THR A 55 -1.40 14.63 3.90
C THR A 55 -1.97 14.45 5.32
N ARG A 56 -1.14 14.62 6.32
CA ARG A 56 -1.51 14.42 7.72
C ARG A 56 -2.69 15.28 8.18
N ASP A 57 -2.75 16.53 7.74
CA ASP A 57 -3.79 17.50 8.08
C ASP A 57 -5.17 17.15 7.47
N MET A 58 -5.21 16.28 6.46
CA MET A 58 -6.45 15.74 5.91
C MET A 58 -7.03 14.57 6.73
N LEU A 59 -6.25 14.00 7.65
CA LEU A 59 -6.66 12.84 8.42
C LEU A 59 -7.55 13.25 9.60
N ARG A 60 -8.59 12.47 9.85
CA ARG A 60 -9.47 12.61 11.02
C ARG A 60 -9.52 11.30 11.79
N THR A 61 -9.18 11.35 13.06
CA THR A 61 -9.37 10.20 13.96
C THR A 61 -10.85 10.06 14.30
N VAL A 62 -11.45 8.92 13.97
CA VAL A 62 -12.86 8.61 14.22
C VAL A 62 -13.06 7.58 15.34
N THR A 63 -12.00 7.01 15.85
CA THR A 63 -12.01 6.02 16.94
C THR A 63 -11.68 6.67 18.29
N LYS A 64 -11.98 5.96 19.41
CA LYS A 64 -11.67 6.45 20.76
C LYS A 64 -10.17 6.61 21.01
N ARG A 65 -9.35 5.71 20.46
CA ARG A 65 -7.91 5.77 20.54
C ARG A 65 -7.35 6.55 19.34
N ALA A 66 -6.55 7.56 19.59
CA ALA A 66 -5.76 8.19 18.55
C ALA A 66 -4.59 7.30 18.13
N PRO A 67 -4.21 7.30 16.85
CA PRO A 67 -2.99 6.62 16.41
C PRO A 67 -1.74 7.31 16.98
N THR A 68 -0.69 6.55 17.17
CA THR A 68 0.64 7.08 17.49
C THR A 68 1.26 7.75 16.25
N GLU A 69 2.35 8.51 16.45
CA GLU A 69 3.08 9.13 15.33
C GLU A 69 3.61 8.09 14.33
N GLN A 70 4.09 6.95 14.83
CA GLN A 70 4.56 5.86 13.96
C GLN A 70 3.40 5.22 13.19
N GLU A 71 2.27 4.97 13.84
CA GLU A 71 1.07 4.44 13.16
C GLU A 71 0.55 5.41 12.08
N LEU A 72 0.60 6.72 12.32
CA LEU A 72 0.26 7.73 11.32
C LEU A 72 1.20 7.70 10.12
N ALA A 73 2.51 7.63 10.37
CA ALA A 73 3.51 7.52 9.31
C ALA A 73 3.29 6.25 8.48
N ASP A 74 3.05 5.11 9.12
CA ASP A 74 2.78 3.85 8.46
C ASP A 74 1.44 3.85 7.72
N CYS A 75 0.41 4.53 8.25
CA CYS A 75 -0.86 4.75 7.55
C CYS A 75 -0.67 5.51 6.23
N LEU A 76 0.06 6.62 6.25
CA LEU A 76 0.33 7.43 5.06
C LEU A 76 1.20 6.69 4.04
N PHE A 77 2.19 5.94 4.51
CA PHE A 77 2.99 5.08 3.66
C PHE A 77 2.13 3.98 3.01
N ALA A 78 1.33 3.25 3.79
CA ALA A 78 0.43 2.21 3.30
C ALA A 78 -0.60 2.77 2.31
N TRP A 79 -1.11 3.99 2.57
CA TRP A 79 -2.03 4.70 1.67
C TRP A 79 -1.40 4.99 0.31
N THR A 80 -0.16 5.48 0.31
CA THR A 80 0.59 5.74 -0.92
C THR A 80 0.78 4.45 -1.72
N VAL A 81 1.10 3.34 -1.07
CA VAL A 81 1.21 2.03 -1.74
C VAL A 81 -0.14 1.55 -2.26
N ALA A 82 -1.22 1.72 -1.47
CA ALA A 82 -2.56 1.31 -1.87
C ALA A 82 -3.06 2.05 -3.12
N LYS A 83 -2.73 3.34 -3.26
CA LYS A 83 -3.01 4.15 -4.46
C LYS A 83 -2.51 3.49 -5.75
N HIS A 84 -1.37 2.81 -5.71
CA HIS A 84 -0.75 2.14 -6.85
C HIS A 84 -1.07 0.64 -6.92
N THR A 85 -1.90 0.14 -6.02
CA THR A 85 -2.29 -1.27 -5.94
C THR A 85 -3.67 -1.46 -6.54
N LYS A 86 -3.84 -2.53 -7.33
CA LYS A 86 -5.13 -2.81 -7.98
C LYS A 86 -6.23 -3.10 -6.95
N SER A 87 -7.36 -2.41 -7.07
CA SER A 87 -8.56 -2.58 -6.25
C SER A 87 -9.15 -4.01 -6.38
N ASN A 88 -9.76 -4.59 -5.35
CA ASN A 88 -9.77 -4.08 -4.00
C ASN A 88 -8.39 -4.26 -3.36
N ALA A 89 -7.82 -3.20 -2.82
CA ALA A 89 -6.47 -3.20 -2.28
C ALA A 89 -6.46 -3.03 -0.76
N ILE A 90 -5.77 -3.93 -0.07
CA ILE A 90 -5.46 -3.84 1.35
C ILE A 90 -3.96 -3.96 1.52
N VAL A 91 -3.35 -2.95 2.14
CA VAL A 91 -1.90 -2.87 2.36
C VAL A 91 -1.61 -2.75 3.84
N TYR A 92 -0.89 -3.72 4.38
CA TYR A 92 -0.32 -3.65 5.73
C TYR A 92 1.09 -3.06 5.65
N ALA A 93 1.40 -2.12 6.53
CA ALA A 93 2.73 -1.53 6.63
C ALA A 93 3.14 -1.36 8.10
N ARG A 94 4.44 -1.50 8.33
CA ARG A 94 5.06 -1.29 9.63
C ARG A 94 6.49 -0.80 9.45
N ASP A 95 6.85 0.25 10.17
CA ASP A 95 8.19 0.86 10.15
C ASP A 95 8.60 1.28 8.71
N GLY A 96 7.67 1.86 7.93
CA GLY A 96 7.90 2.30 6.56
C GLY A 96 8.13 1.16 5.54
N VAL A 97 7.75 -0.07 5.88
CA VAL A 97 7.89 -1.25 5.01
C VAL A 97 6.54 -1.95 4.87
N THR A 98 6.18 -2.39 3.67
CA THR A 98 4.99 -3.21 3.47
C THR A 98 5.15 -4.57 4.14
N ALA A 99 4.18 -4.95 4.97
CA ALA A 99 4.14 -6.24 5.64
C ALA A 99 3.38 -7.29 4.84
N GLY A 100 2.36 -6.87 4.09
CA GLY A 100 1.57 -7.72 3.22
C GLY A 100 0.65 -6.90 2.33
N ILE A 101 0.40 -7.37 1.12
CA ILE A 101 -0.46 -6.70 0.14
C ILE A 101 -1.46 -7.72 -0.42
N GLY A 102 -2.74 -7.39 -0.34
CA GLY A 102 -3.81 -8.07 -1.06
C GLY A 102 -4.38 -7.16 -2.12
N ALA A 103 -4.45 -7.63 -3.35
CA ALA A 103 -4.79 -6.82 -4.51
C ALA A 103 -5.71 -7.55 -5.49
N GLY A 104 -6.56 -6.80 -6.19
CA GLY A 104 -7.35 -7.31 -7.31
C GLY A 104 -8.44 -8.32 -6.92
N GLN A 105 -8.83 -8.39 -5.65
CA GLN A 105 -9.86 -9.31 -5.19
C GLN A 105 -11.26 -8.73 -5.34
N MET A 106 -12.27 -9.59 -5.35
CA MET A 106 -13.69 -9.23 -5.49
C MET A 106 -14.22 -8.47 -4.26
N ASN A 107 -13.58 -8.62 -3.11
CA ASN A 107 -13.96 -7.94 -1.87
C ASN A 107 -12.73 -7.65 -0.98
N ARG A 108 -12.88 -6.70 -0.04
CA ARG A 108 -11.80 -6.26 0.84
C ARG A 108 -11.42 -7.28 1.89
N ARG A 109 -12.36 -8.11 2.32
CA ARG A 109 -12.10 -9.18 3.28
C ARG A 109 -11.08 -10.18 2.73
N ASP A 110 -11.24 -10.59 1.46
CA ASP A 110 -10.32 -11.54 0.83
C ASP A 110 -8.95 -10.88 0.57
N SER A 111 -8.92 -9.61 0.15
CA SER A 111 -7.67 -8.85 0.07
C SER A 111 -6.95 -8.79 1.42
N SER A 112 -7.67 -8.53 2.51
CA SER A 112 -7.09 -8.50 3.87
C SER A 112 -6.51 -9.86 4.27
N ARG A 113 -7.24 -10.94 4.03
CA ARG A 113 -6.79 -12.32 4.33
C ARG A 113 -5.57 -12.71 3.51
N ILE A 114 -5.56 -12.42 2.21
CA ILE A 114 -4.40 -12.70 1.35
C ILE A 114 -3.17 -11.92 1.81
N ALA A 115 -3.33 -10.64 2.14
CA ALA A 115 -2.23 -9.83 2.65
C ALA A 115 -1.66 -10.41 3.96
N ALA A 116 -2.53 -10.79 4.90
CA ALA A 116 -2.12 -11.41 6.18
C ALA A 116 -1.45 -12.77 5.97
N MET A 117 -1.98 -13.60 5.05
CA MET A 117 -1.39 -14.88 4.69
C MET A 117 0.03 -14.69 4.13
N LYS A 118 0.22 -13.72 3.21
CA LYS A 118 1.55 -13.43 2.65
C LYS A 118 2.54 -12.93 3.69
N ALA A 119 2.09 -12.14 4.66
CA ALA A 119 2.93 -11.72 5.77
C ALA A 119 3.35 -12.89 6.66
N LYS A 120 2.46 -13.86 6.88
CA LYS A 120 2.76 -15.09 7.63
C LYS A 120 3.76 -15.96 6.90
N GLU A 121 3.55 -16.20 5.60
CA GLU A 121 4.50 -16.95 4.75
C GLU A 121 5.90 -16.30 4.75
N ALA A 122 5.97 -14.97 4.74
CA ALA A 122 7.23 -14.25 4.84
C ALA A 122 7.91 -14.48 6.21
N ALA A 123 7.14 -14.40 7.30
CA ALA A 123 7.67 -14.65 8.64
C ALA A 123 8.26 -16.07 8.76
N GLU A 124 7.55 -17.07 8.25
CA GLU A 124 8.01 -18.46 8.20
C GLU A 124 9.29 -18.59 7.37
N THR A 125 9.33 -17.98 6.19
CA THR A 125 10.48 -18.04 5.26
C THR A 125 11.75 -17.43 5.85
N TYR A 126 11.60 -16.31 6.58
CA TYR A 126 12.73 -15.56 7.14
C TYR A 126 12.99 -15.88 8.62
N GLY A 127 12.26 -16.81 9.22
CA GLY A 127 12.42 -17.21 10.62
C GLY A 127 12.07 -16.12 11.63
N TRP A 128 11.13 -15.24 11.29
CA TRP A 128 10.67 -14.19 12.20
C TRP A 128 9.73 -14.78 13.27
N ALA A 129 9.84 -14.28 14.49
CA ALA A 129 9.03 -14.77 15.61
C ALA A 129 7.52 -14.56 15.40
N GLN A 130 7.14 -13.54 14.60
CA GLN A 130 5.75 -13.23 14.28
C GLN A 130 5.64 -12.49 12.93
N PRO A 131 4.49 -12.55 12.24
CA PRO A 131 4.24 -11.77 11.04
C PRO A 131 4.33 -10.26 11.31
N ARG A 132 4.82 -9.49 10.36
CA ARG A 132 4.93 -8.02 10.47
C ARG A 132 3.57 -7.32 10.42
N THR A 133 2.47 -8.02 10.19
CA THR A 133 1.11 -7.50 10.38
C THR A 133 0.81 -7.20 11.84
N VAL A 134 1.46 -7.87 12.78
CA VAL A 134 1.30 -7.56 14.22
C VAL A 134 1.92 -6.19 14.53
N GLY A 135 1.09 -5.28 15.02
CA GLY A 135 1.47 -3.88 15.28
C GLY A 135 1.60 -3.03 14.02
N SER A 136 1.03 -3.46 12.90
CA SER A 136 1.05 -2.70 11.64
C SER A 136 -0.09 -1.68 11.54
N ALA A 137 0.07 -0.72 10.63
CA ALA A 137 -1.02 0.05 10.06
C ALA A 137 -1.56 -0.61 8.78
N VAL A 138 -2.82 -0.34 8.45
CA VAL A 138 -3.48 -0.86 7.24
C VAL A 138 -4.08 0.28 6.44
N ALA A 139 -3.88 0.26 5.13
CA ALA A 139 -4.62 1.10 4.19
C ALA A 139 -5.59 0.27 3.36
N SER A 140 -6.79 0.82 3.16
CA SER A 140 -7.77 0.33 2.20
C SER A 140 -8.03 1.39 1.13
N ASP A 141 -7.98 1.02 -0.13
CA ASP A 141 -8.17 1.92 -1.28
C ASP A 141 -9.59 2.53 -1.36
N ALA A 142 -10.55 1.98 -0.62
CA ALA A 142 -11.87 2.57 -0.41
C ALA A 142 -12.39 2.18 1.00
N PHE A 143 -13.52 2.75 1.41
CA PHE A 143 -14.13 2.43 2.71
C PHE A 143 -14.52 0.94 2.82
N PHE A 144 -14.49 0.41 4.03
CA PHE A 144 -15.06 -0.90 4.31
C PHE A 144 -16.59 -0.80 4.36
N PRO A 145 -17.34 -1.47 3.46
CA PRO A 145 -18.80 -1.42 3.49
C PRO A 145 -19.41 -2.17 4.68
N PHE A 146 -18.65 -3.09 5.27
CA PHE A 146 -19.00 -3.88 6.44
C PHE A 146 -17.76 -4.03 7.34
N SER A 147 -17.99 -4.35 8.61
CA SER A 147 -16.94 -4.51 9.61
C SER A 147 -16.03 -5.73 9.38
N ASP A 148 -16.46 -6.71 8.60
CA ASP A 148 -15.75 -7.98 8.40
C ASP A 148 -14.33 -7.82 7.83
N GLY A 149 -14.14 -6.87 6.90
CA GLY A 149 -12.82 -6.56 6.35
C GLY A 149 -11.91 -5.87 7.37
N LEU A 150 -12.47 -4.95 8.17
CA LEU A 150 -11.77 -4.28 9.26
C LEU A 150 -11.42 -5.27 10.38
N LEU A 151 -12.36 -6.15 10.76
CA LEU A 151 -12.12 -7.18 11.76
C LEU A 151 -11.02 -8.15 11.32
N ALA A 152 -11.01 -8.57 10.04
CA ALA A 152 -9.93 -9.40 9.51
C ALA A 152 -8.56 -8.72 9.60
N ALA A 153 -8.50 -7.39 9.42
CA ALA A 153 -7.27 -6.63 9.62
C ALA A 153 -6.83 -6.61 11.09
N ALA A 154 -7.77 -6.38 12.01
CA ALA A 154 -7.50 -6.40 13.45
C ALA A 154 -7.07 -7.80 13.95
N GLU A 155 -7.72 -8.87 13.47
CA GLU A 155 -7.34 -10.26 13.77
C GLU A 155 -5.91 -10.59 13.28
N ALA A 156 -5.48 -10.00 12.17
CA ALA A 156 -4.11 -10.12 11.70
C ALA A 156 -3.08 -9.31 12.51
N GLY A 157 -3.55 -8.55 13.53
CA GLY A 157 -2.72 -7.80 14.46
C GLY A 157 -2.50 -6.33 14.09
N ALA A 158 -3.23 -5.79 13.11
CA ALA A 158 -3.16 -4.37 12.80
C ALA A 158 -3.71 -3.51 13.94
N THR A 159 -3.08 -2.37 14.20
CA THR A 159 -3.41 -1.46 15.31
C THR A 159 -3.97 -0.12 14.85
N ALA A 160 -3.78 0.23 13.58
CA ALA A 160 -4.32 1.44 12.97
C ALA A 160 -4.81 1.16 11.54
N VAL A 161 -5.83 1.89 11.10
CA VAL A 161 -6.40 1.75 9.76
C VAL A 161 -6.64 3.12 9.16
N ILE A 162 -6.25 3.30 7.90
CA ILE A 162 -6.60 4.45 7.08
C ILE A 162 -7.51 4.02 5.93
N GLN A 163 -8.61 4.71 5.78
CA GLN A 163 -9.57 4.53 4.69
C GLN A 163 -10.28 5.85 4.37
N PRO A 164 -10.86 6.04 3.17
CA PRO A 164 -11.78 7.13 2.94
C PRO A 164 -13.05 6.92 3.77
N GLY A 165 -13.65 7.99 4.25
CA GLY A 165 -14.97 7.95 4.87
C GLY A 165 -16.09 7.77 3.84
N GLY A 166 -17.35 7.76 4.32
CA GLY A 166 -18.54 7.76 3.46
C GLY A 166 -19.27 6.43 3.36
N SER A 167 -18.93 5.46 4.19
CA SER A 167 -19.77 4.27 4.35
C SER A 167 -21.10 4.62 5.03
N ILE A 168 -22.19 3.99 4.61
CA ILE A 168 -23.51 4.13 5.26
C ILE A 168 -23.51 3.49 6.67
N ARG A 169 -22.51 2.67 6.97
CA ARG A 169 -22.38 1.89 8.22
C ARG A 169 -21.09 2.20 8.98
N ASP A 170 -20.56 3.39 8.79
CA ASP A 170 -19.42 3.91 9.58
C ASP A 170 -19.79 4.06 11.05
#